data_909339188ce093af77fd91a3bb07aed7
#
_entry.id   909339188ce093af77fd91a3bb07aed7
#
_cell.length_a   1.000
_cell.length_b   1.000
_cell.length_c   1.000
_cell.angle_alpha   90.00
_cell.angle_beta   90.00
_cell.angle_gamma   90.00
#
_symmetry.space_group_name_H-M   'P 1'
#
loop_
_entity.id
_entity.type
_entity.pdbx_description
1 polymer ?
#
loop_
_entity_poly.entity_id
_entity_poly.type
_entity_poly.pdbx_seq_one_letter_code
_entity_poly.pdbx_strand_id
1 'polypeptide(L)'
;AVTGVSGSCKSTLVHDILFRALEQRITGEHSAKQHLGERVGAFDELTGYESLDAVVLVDQEPIGRTPRSNPVTYIKAFDEIRRIFADVPLARERKYTASTFSFNVKGGRCEKCEGAGYIEVEMVFMADVYVPCEECDGTRYKPPVLDVKYHGRNIVEVLDLTVDQAIRFFPKEEKLGQALWQVQQVGLGYLRLGQPATTLSGGEAQRLKIARELTFSAKSVGKKLYVMDEPTTVLQLEDIRTLAQVLGGLVDPRHSVVLSE
;
A
#
# COMPACT_ATOMS: atom_id res chain seq x y z
N ALA A 1 -6.14 -8.85 -22.20
CA ALA A 1 -4.73 -8.43 -22.09
C ALA A 1 -4.33 -7.68 -23.36
N VAL A 2 -3.45 -6.69 -23.20
CA VAL A 2 -2.79 -5.96 -24.30
C VAL A 2 -1.34 -6.44 -24.32
N THR A 3 -0.93 -7.13 -25.37
CA THR A 3 0.39 -7.74 -25.46
C THR A 3 1.17 -7.20 -26.66
N GLY A 4 2.49 -7.16 -26.56
CA GLY A 4 3.35 -6.71 -27.65
C GLY A 4 4.80 -6.53 -27.17
N VAL A 5 5.71 -6.40 -28.13
CA VAL A 5 7.15 -6.19 -27.82
C VAL A 5 7.38 -4.89 -27.05
N SER A 6 8.47 -4.81 -26.32
CA SER A 6 8.86 -3.56 -25.64
C SER A 6 8.98 -2.41 -26.66
N GLY A 7 8.50 -1.22 -26.30
CA GLY A 7 8.46 -0.07 -27.21
C GLY A 7 7.27 -0.02 -28.19
N SER A 8 6.32 -0.98 -28.16
CA SER A 8 5.11 -0.96 -29.01
C SER A 8 4.00 -0.02 -28.51
N CYS A 9 4.32 0.95 -27.66
CA CYS A 9 3.39 1.94 -27.12
C CYS A 9 2.19 1.37 -26.32
N LYS A 10 2.32 0.18 -25.72
CA LYS A 10 1.27 -0.43 -24.89
C LYS A 10 0.87 0.46 -23.72
N SER A 11 1.87 0.94 -22.98
CA SER A 11 1.64 1.83 -21.81
C SER A 11 0.99 3.15 -22.24
N THR A 12 1.35 3.70 -23.41
CA THR A 12 0.69 4.89 -23.97
C THR A 12 -0.79 4.61 -24.25
N LEU A 13 -1.10 3.49 -24.90
CA LEU A 13 -2.49 3.12 -25.19
C LEU A 13 -3.30 2.89 -23.91
N VAL A 14 -2.73 2.14 -22.96
CA VAL A 14 -3.45 1.68 -21.77
C VAL A 14 -3.52 2.78 -20.71
N HIS A 15 -2.43 3.52 -20.50
CA HIS A 15 -2.34 4.54 -19.47
C HIS A 15 -2.76 5.93 -19.99
N ASP A 16 -2.10 6.41 -21.09
CA ASP A 16 -2.28 7.80 -21.52
C ASP A 16 -3.58 8.03 -22.30
N ILE A 17 -4.12 6.99 -22.93
CA ILE A 17 -5.37 7.05 -23.69
C ILE A 17 -6.51 6.44 -22.88
N LEU A 18 -6.52 5.11 -22.71
CA LEU A 18 -7.66 4.40 -22.14
C LEU A 18 -7.99 4.82 -20.71
N PHE A 19 -6.99 4.73 -19.81
CA PHE A 19 -7.23 5.06 -18.39
C PHE A 19 -7.66 6.51 -18.23
N ARG A 20 -6.95 7.46 -18.85
CA ARG A 20 -7.25 8.89 -18.72
C ARG A 20 -8.57 9.27 -19.33
N ALA A 21 -8.92 8.71 -20.50
CA ALA A 21 -10.21 8.96 -21.13
C ALA A 21 -11.37 8.43 -20.26
N LEU A 22 -11.22 7.24 -19.68
CA LEU A 22 -12.19 6.68 -18.74
C LEU A 22 -12.31 7.49 -17.46
N GLU A 23 -11.19 7.87 -16.85
CA GLU A 23 -11.17 8.68 -15.64
C GLU A 23 -11.95 10.01 -15.88
N GLN A 24 -11.65 10.69 -16.97
CA GLN A 24 -12.34 11.91 -17.33
C GLN A 24 -13.85 11.73 -17.56
N ARG A 25 -14.26 10.62 -18.19
CA ARG A 25 -15.68 10.34 -18.50
C ARG A 25 -16.47 9.89 -17.28
N ILE A 26 -15.87 9.10 -16.39
CA ILE A 26 -16.56 8.50 -15.24
C ILE A 26 -16.58 9.45 -14.05
N THR A 27 -15.46 10.10 -13.72
CA THR A 27 -15.38 10.93 -12.51
C THR A 27 -15.77 12.39 -12.76
N GLY A 28 -15.75 12.83 -14.00
CA GLY A 28 -15.96 14.23 -14.36
C GLY A 28 -14.89 15.19 -13.80
N GLU A 29 -14.00 14.67 -13.00
CA GLU A 29 -12.90 15.38 -12.38
C GLU A 29 -11.58 14.91 -12.96
N HIS A 30 -10.74 15.85 -13.14
CA HIS A 30 -9.33 15.54 -13.37
C HIS A 30 -8.73 15.05 -12.06
N SER A 31 -8.11 13.87 -12.03
CA SER A 31 -7.47 13.39 -10.81
C SER A 31 -6.41 14.38 -10.33
N ALA A 32 -6.15 14.38 -9.02
CA ALA A 32 -5.10 15.22 -8.42
C ALA A 32 -3.70 15.06 -9.07
N LYS A 33 -3.49 14.00 -9.85
CA LYS A 33 -2.30 13.77 -10.67
C LYS A 33 -2.25 14.60 -11.96
N GLN A 34 -3.36 15.18 -12.38
CA GLN A 34 -3.43 16.06 -13.57
C GLN A 34 -2.82 17.45 -13.38
N HIS A 35 -2.33 17.77 -12.19
CA HIS A 35 -1.53 18.99 -12.01
C HIS A 35 -0.30 19.03 -12.91
N LEU A 36 0.05 17.95 -13.56
CA LEU A 36 1.20 17.88 -14.47
C LEU A 36 0.86 18.21 -15.92
N GLY A 37 -0.38 18.62 -16.21
CA GLY A 37 -0.77 19.06 -17.56
C GLY A 37 -0.78 17.94 -18.61
N GLU A 38 -0.80 16.69 -18.17
CA GLU A 38 -0.81 15.53 -19.07
C GLU A 38 -2.17 15.42 -19.76
N ARG A 39 -2.19 15.62 -21.05
CA ARG A 39 -3.40 15.53 -21.90
C ARG A 39 -3.74 14.07 -22.17
N VAL A 40 -5.05 13.80 -22.34
CA VAL A 40 -5.51 12.52 -22.89
C VAL A 40 -4.96 12.38 -24.29
N GLY A 41 -4.37 11.23 -24.63
CA GLY A 41 -3.90 10.95 -25.98
C GLY A 41 -5.07 10.97 -26.98
N ALA A 42 -4.76 11.22 -28.26
CA ALA A 42 -5.79 11.27 -29.30
C ALA A 42 -6.41 9.89 -29.50
N PHE A 43 -7.75 9.84 -29.60
CA PHE A 43 -8.53 8.65 -29.95
C PHE A 43 -9.81 9.07 -30.69
N ASP A 44 -10.37 8.19 -31.51
CA ASP A 44 -11.56 8.49 -32.30
C ASP A 44 -12.84 8.37 -31.45
N GLU A 45 -13.02 7.24 -30.76
CA GLU A 45 -14.23 6.97 -29.99
C GLU A 45 -13.96 6.08 -28.76
N LEU A 46 -14.72 6.31 -27.69
CA LEU A 46 -14.73 5.47 -26.49
C LEU A 46 -16.19 5.17 -26.12
N THR A 47 -16.56 3.87 -26.18
CA THR A 47 -17.92 3.39 -25.91
C THR A 47 -17.95 2.31 -24.83
N GLY A 48 -19.11 2.08 -24.20
CA GLY A 48 -19.32 1.01 -23.23
C GLY A 48 -18.84 1.32 -21.81
N TYR A 49 -18.37 2.53 -21.54
CA TYR A 49 -17.90 2.97 -20.20
C TYR A 49 -19.06 3.25 -19.24
N GLU A 50 -20.28 3.43 -19.74
CA GLU A 50 -21.48 3.78 -18.97
C GLU A 50 -21.84 2.69 -17.92
N SER A 51 -21.34 1.48 -18.11
CA SER A 51 -21.51 0.36 -17.18
C SER A 51 -20.49 0.34 -16.04
N LEU A 52 -19.52 1.25 -16.06
CA LEU A 52 -18.44 1.35 -15.08
C LEU A 52 -18.70 2.49 -14.09
N ASP A 53 -18.53 2.21 -12.81
CA ASP A 53 -18.66 3.21 -11.75
C ASP A 53 -17.30 3.85 -11.40
N ALA A 54 -16.20 3.17 -11.67
CA ALA A 54 -14.86 3.69 -11.44
C ALA A 54 -13.81 3.01 -12.32
N VAL A 55 -12.71 3.71 -12.57
CA VAL A 55 -11.47 3.16 -13.13
C VAL A 55 -10.33 3.33 -12.12
N VAL A 56 -9.50 2.31 -11.97
CA VAL A 56 -8.39 2.28 -11.02
C VAL A 56 -7.11 1.91 -11.75
N LEU A 57 -6.13 2.81 -11.72
CA LEU A 57 -4.79 2.53 -12.22
C LEU A 57 -3.94 1.89 -11.12
N VAL A 58 -3.31 0.77 -11.45
CA VAL A 58 -2.35 0.08 -10.59
C VAL A 58 -0.99 0.13 -11.27
N ASP A 59 -0.29 1.22 -11.02
CA ASP A 59 1.04 1.52 -11.55
C ASP A 59 2.16 1.13 -10.58
N GLN A 60 3.41 1.27 -11.02
CA GLN A 60 4.62 1.00 -10.25
C GLN A 60 5.09 2.22 -9.42
N GLU A 61 4.32 3.30 -9.36
CA GLU A 61 4.68 4.45 -8.53
C GLU A 61 4.74 4.09 -7.05
N PRO A 62 5.62 4.73 -6.28
CA PRO A 62 5.74 4.51 -4.84
C PRO A 62 4.41 4.72 -4.12
N ILE A 63 4.09 3.87 -3.14
CA ILE A 63 2.89 4.00 -2.30
C ILE A 63 2.97 5.14 -1.28
N GLY A 64 4.11 5.80 -1.20
CA GLY A 64 4.36 6.96 -0.35
C GLY A 64 5.77 7.49 -0.53
N ARG A 65 5.93 8.79 -0.27
CA ARG A 65 7.19 9.51 -0.47
C ARG A 65 7.95 9.78 0.83
N THR A 66 7.42 9.35 1.97
CA THR A 66 8.02 9.62 3.28
C THR A 66 8.36 8.31 4.00
N PRO A 67 9.36 8.30 4.89
CA PRO A 67 9.70 7.12 5.70
C PRO A 67 8.55 6.64 6.62
N ARG A 68 7.52 7.47 6.84
CA ARG A 68 6.32 7.11 7.62
C ARG A 68 5.34 6.23 6.85
N SER A 69 5.41 6.26 5.52
CA SER A 69 4.61 5.36 4.68
C SER A 69 5.19 3.95 4.73
N ASN A 70 4.36 2.95 4.97
CA ASN A 70 4.77 1.55 5.05
C ASN A 70 3.61 0.62 4.64
N PRO A 71 3.89 -0.67 4.35
CA PRO A 71 2.88 -1.62 3.92
C PRO A 71 1.64 -1.67 4.81
N VAL A 72 1.83 -1.80 6.12
CA VAL A 72 0.71 -1.99 7.06
C VAL A 72 -0.20 -0.77 7.19
N THR A 73 0.33 0.44 7.04
CA THR A 73 -0.49 1.66 6.99
C THR A 73 -1.22 1.79 5.66
N TYR A 74 -0.56 1.42 4.58
CA TYR A 74 -1.15 1.51 3.24
C TYR A 74 -2.38 0.61 3.09
N ILE A 75 -2.32 -0.63 3.58
CA ILE A 75 -3.45 -1.57 3.57
C ILE A 75 -4.45 -1.32 4.71
N LYS A 76 -4.28 -0.27 5.52
CA LYS A 76 -5.07 0.08 6.71
C LYS A 76 -5.11 -0.98 7.82
N ALA A 77 -4.21 -1.93 7.81
CA ALA A 77 -4.09 -2.95 8.84
C ALA A 77 -3.48 -2.41 10.14
N PHE A 78 -2.75 -1.29 10.08
CA PHE A 78 -2.15 -0.67 11.26
C PHE A 78 -3.20 -0.15 12.27
N ASP A 79 -4.38 0.21 11.81
CA ASP A 79 -5.46 0.67 12.70
C ASP A 79 -5.92 -0.45 13.65
N GLU A 80 -6.00 -1.69 13.17
CA GLU A 80 -6.33 -2.85 13.99
C GLU A 80 -5.20 -3.19 14.96
N ILE A 81 -3.94 -3.15 14.50
CA ILE A 81 -2.78 -3.38 15.39
C ILE A 81 -2.78 -2.36 16.54
N ARG A 82 -3.00 -1.08 16.25
CA ARG A 82 -3.05 -0.03 17.28
C ARG A 82 -4.19 -0.24 18.26
N ARG A 83 -5.36 -0.72 17.79
CA ARG A 83 -6.49 -1.08 18.65
C ARG A 83 -6.14 -2.23 19.60
N ILE A 84 -5.51 -3.29 19.06
CA ILE A 84 -5.05 -4.44 19.86
C ILE A 84 -4.09 -3.99 20.97
N PHE A 85 -3.13 -3.12 20.67
CA PHE A 85 -2.20 -2.59 21.66
C PHE A 85 -2.87 -1.71 22.71
N ALA A 86 -3.88 -0.91 22.33
CA ALA A 86 -4.64 -0.11 23.28
C ALA A 86 -5.48 -0.96 24.25
N ASP A 87 -5.83 -2.18 23.85
CA ASP A 87 -6.60 -3.13 24.66
C ASP A 87 -5.75 -3.94 25.68
N VAL A 88 -4.42 -3.86 25.59
CA VAL A 88 -3.50 -4.49 26.55
C VAL A 88 -3.72 -3.92 27.96
N PRO A 89 -3.73 -4.73 29.04
CA PRO A 89 -3.97 -4.26 30.40
C PRO A 89 -3.13 -3.06 30.83
N LEU A 90 -1.80 -3.08 30.57
CA LEU A 90 -0.92 -1.97 30.87
C LEU A 90 -1.27 -0.68 30.11
N ALA A 91 -1.71 -0.81 28.85
CA ALA A 91 -2.14 0.35 28.07
C ALA A 91 -3.43 0.97 28.65
N ARG A 92 -4.37 0.14 29.05
CA ARG A 92 -5.63 0.59 29.72
C ARG A 92 -5.33 1.28 31.05
N GLU A 93 -4.44 0.71 31.86
CA GLU A 93 -4.00 1.29 33.14
C GLU A 93 -3.40 2.68 32.94
N ARG A 94 -2.54 2.82 31.91
CA ARG A 94 -1.90 4.11 31.54
C ARG A 94 -2.83 5.03 30.73
N LYS A 95 -4.09 4.62 30.48
CA LYS A 95 -5.07 5.35 29.65
C LYS A 95 -4.57 5.64 28.24
N TYR A 96 -3.78 4.72 27.68
CA TYR A 96 -3.31 4.82 26.31
C TYR A 96 -4.44 4.44 25.36
N THR A 97 -4.55 5.17 24.25
CA THR A 97 -5.52 4.94 23.19
C THR A 97 -4.83 4.44 21.93
N ALA A 98 -5.58 4.02 20.92
CA ALA A 98 -5.00 3.63 19.64
C ALA A 98 -4.15 4.73 18.98
N SER A 99 -4.42 6.02 19.27
CA SER A 99 -3.58 7.13 18.80
C SER A 99 -2.23 7.20 19.48
N THR A 100 -2.09 6.71 20.73
CA THR A 100 -0.80 6.61 21.41
C THR A 100 0.17 5.69 20.67
N PHE A 101 -0.34 4.65 20.03
CA PHE A 101 0.44 3.70 19.23
C PHE A 101 0.61 4.12 17.76
N SER A 102 0.27 5.37 17.41
CA SER A 102 0.50 5.92 16.09
C SER A 102 1.79 6.74 16.06
N PHE A 103 2.64 6.49 15.08
CA PHE A 103 3.80 7.34 14.82
C PHE A 103 3.47 8.57 13.94
N ASN A 104 2.22 8.69 13.46
CA ASN A 104 1.78 9.80 12.61
C ASN A 104 1.13 10.96 13.39
N VAL A 105 0.66 10.71 14.62
CA VAL A 105 -0.01 11.73 15.44
C VAL A 105 0.75 11.97 16.74
N LYS A 106 0.59 13.16 17.33
CA LYS A 106 1.18 13.50 18.65
C LYS A 106 0.59 12.56 19.73
N GLY A 107 1.42 12.25 20.73
CA GLY A 107 1.06 11.39 21.85
C GLY A 107 2.19 10.44 22.19
N GLY A 108 2.22 9.25 21.59
CA GLY A 108 3.27 8.27 21.85
C GLY A 108 4.45 8.31 20.91
N ARG A 109 4.41 9.09 19.83
CA ARG A 109 5.55 9.22 18.89
C ARG A 109 6.71 10.00 19.52
N CYS A 110 7.93 9.70 19.10
CA CYS A 110 9.09 10.52 19.39
C CYS A 110 8.88 11.96 18.88
N GLU A 111 9.17 12.95 19.70
CA GLU A 111 8.94 14.35 19.33
C GLU A 111 10.05 14.90 18.45
N LYS A 112 11.29 14.43 18.61
CA LYS A 112 12.45 14.89 17.85
C LYS A 112 12.32 14.56 16.35
N CYS A 113 12.06 13.30 16.02
CA CYS A 113 11.88 12.86 14.63
C CYS A 113 10.41 12.87 14.18
N GLU A 114 9.49 13.31 15.02
CA GLU A 114 8.06 13.31 14.78
C GLU A 114 7.47 11.97 14.29
N GLY A 115 8.07 10.87 14.75
CA GLY A 115 7.66 9.52 14.37
C GLY A 115 8.22 9.01 13.05
N ALA A 116 9.15 9.72 12.42
CA ALA A 116 9.85 9.25 11.23
C ALA A 116 10.84 8.13 11.55
N GLY A 117 11.45 8.16 12.75
CA GLY A 117 12.53 7.27 13.16
C GLY A 117 13.91 7.73 12.68
N TYR A 118 13.94 8.65 11.73
CA TYR A 118 15.14 9.19 11.10
C TYR A 118 15.07 10.70 11.09
N ILE A 119 16.26 11.33 11.01
CA ILE A 119 16.43 12.76 10.76
C ILE A 119 17.05 12.92 9.39
N GLU A 120 16.44 13.73 8.56
CA GLU A 120 16.92 14.10 7.25
C GLU A 120 18.01 15.16 7.39
N VAL A 121 19.17 14.87 6.82
CA VAL A 121 20.28 15.80 6.73
C VAL A 121 20.40 16.24 5.27
N GLU A 122 19.96 17.47 5.00
CA GLU A 122 20.05 18.06 3.68
C GLU A 122 21.52 18.25 3.27
N MET A 123 21.87 17.76 2.09
CA MET A 123 23.20 17.85 1.50
C MET A 123 23.20 18.77 0.31
N VAL A 124 24.03 19.83 0.34
CA VAL A 124 24.02 20.87 -0.72
C VAL A 124 24.40 20.34 -2.10
N PHE A 125 25.20 19.28 -2.19
CA PHE A 125 25.72 18.75 -3.46
C PHE A 125 25.51 17.24 -3.67
N MET A 126 24.79 16.57 -2.76
CA MET A 126 24.52 15.14 -2.82
C MET A 126 23.07 14.86 -2.43
N ALA A 127 22.63 13.64 -2.62
CA ALA A 127 21.31 13.23 -2.12
C ALA A 127 21.26 13.33 -0.59
N ASP A 128 20.08 13.70 -0.04
CA ASP A 128 19.85 13.80 1.38
C ASP A 128 20.12 12.47 2.09
N VAL A 129 20.69 12.56 3.29
CA VAL A 129 21.05 11.39 4.10
C VAL A 129 20.08 11.26 5.26
N TYR A 130 19.53 10.08 5.47
CA TYR A 130 18.67 9.75 6.59
C TYR A 130 19.46 9.07 7.70
N VAL A 131 19.59 9.74 8.83
CA VAL A 131 20.32 9.24 10.01
C VAL A 131 19.30 8.80 11.07
N PRO A 132 19.49 7.63 11.73
CA PRO A 132 18.61 7.23 12.82
C PRO A 132 18.49 8.33 13.89
N CYS A 133 17.28 8.54 14.39
CA CYS A 133 17.04 9.54 15.41
C CYS A 133 17.70 9.12 16.73
N GLU A 134 18.60 9.93 17.25
CA GLU A 134 19.35 9.67 18.48
C GLU A 134 18.45 9.55 19.73
N GLU A 135 17.30 10.24 19.77
CA GLU A 135 16.38 10.21 20.92
C GLU A 135 15.59 8.91 21.02
N CYS A 136 15.17 8.35 19.89
CA CYS A 136 14.36 7.12 19.87
C CYS A 136 15.11 5.92 19.26
N ASP A 137 16.36 6.09 18.87
CA ASP A 137 17.17 5.04 18.22
C ASP A 137 16.42 4.34 17.07
N GLY A 138 15.78 5.15 16.22
CA GLY A 138 15.02 4.65 15.07
C GLY A 138 13.65 4.03 15.40
N THR A 139 13.27 3.87 16.67
CA THR A 139 12.03 3.17 17.08
C THR A 139 10.75 3.96 16.78
N ARG A 140 10.85 5.26 16.53
CA ARG A 140 9.72 6.18 16.25
C ARG A 140 8.86 6.56 17.45
N TYR A 141 9.00 5.89 18.59
CA TYR A 141 8.14 6.03 19.76
C TYR A 141 8.91 6.53 20.98
N LYS A 142 8.16 7.09 21.94
CA LYS A 142 8.66 7.38 23.28
C LYS A 142 8.87 6.07 24.04
N PRO A 143 9.93 5.96 24.89
CA PRO A 143 10.22 4.73 25.64
C PRO A 143 9.03 4.16 26.41
N PRO A 144 8.17 4.94 27.12
CA PRO A 144 7.05 4.37 27.86
C PRO A 144 6.00 3.64 27.00
N VAL A 145 5.90 3.94 25.70
CA VAL A 145 5.00 3.22 24.78
C VAL A 145 5.52 1.81 24.50
N LEU A 146 6.83 1.63 24.50
CA LEU A 146 7.50 0.36 24.23
C LEU A 146 7.39 -0.64 25.40
N ASP A 147 7.01 -0.19 26.60
CA ASP A 147 6.71 -1.08 27.72
C ASP A 147 5.48 -1.93 27.48
N VAL A 148 4.54 -1.42 26.65
CA VAL A 148 3.31 -2.15 26.33
C VAL A 148 3.64 -3.27 25.36
N LYS A 149 3.36 -4.52 25.78
CA LYS A 149 3.65 -5.73 25.01
C LYS A 149 2.39 -6.55 24.80
N TYR A 150 2.14 -6.93 23.57
CA TYR A 150 1.14 -7.92 23.18
C TYR A 150 1.85 -9.23 22.85
N HIS A 151 1.50 -10.33 23.50
CA HIS A 151 2.19 -11.62 23.39
C HIS A 151 3.73 -11.51 23.47
N GLY A 152 4.22 -10.67 24.41
CA GLY A 152 5.66 -10.49 24.68
C GLY A 152 6.37 -9.55 23.73
N ARG A 153 5.73 -9.00 22.70
CA ARG A 153 6.32 -8.05 21.73
C ARG A 153 5.74 -6.65 21.86
N ASN A 154 6.58 -5.64 21.80
CA ASN A 154 6.15 -4.25 21.70
C ASN A 154 5.77 -3.87 20.26
N ILE A 155 5.25 -2.65 20.07
CA ILE A 155 4.75 -2.19 18.77
C ILE A 155 5.84 -2.15 17.68
N VAL A 156 7.09 -1.85 18.03
CA VAL A 156 8.21 -1.83 17.08
C VAL A 156 8.59 -3.24 16.65
N GLU A 157 8.71 -4.16 17.61
CA GLU A 157 8.98 -5.57 17.34
C GLU A 157 7.88 -6.23 16.50
N VAL A 158 6.64 -5.75 16.62
CA VAL A 158 5.53 -6.18 15.75
C VAL A 158 5.65 -5.58 14.35
N LEU A 159 6.04 -4.32 14.22
CA LEU A 159 6.27 -3.70 12.91
C LEU A 159 7.45 -4.31 12.16
N ASP A 160 8.40 -4.94 12.86
CA ASP A 160 9.52 -5.68 12.27
C ASP A 160 9.16 -7.09 11.81
N LEU A 161 8.00 -7.62 12.18
CA LEU A 161 7.53 -8.90 11.66
C LEU A 161 7.30 -8.82 10.16
N THR A 162 7.63 -9.92 9.47
CA THR A 162 7.15 -10.10 8.09
C THR A 162 5.64 -10.33 8.10
N VAL A 163 4.98 -10.15 6.95
CA VAL A 163 3.56 -10.44 6.77
C VAL A 163 3.25 -11.89 7.18
N ASP A 164 4.08 -12.86 6.75
CA ASP A 164 3.93 -14.28 7.11
C ASP A 164 4.04 -14.52 8.61
N GLN A 165 4.97 -13.84 9.28
CA GLN A 165 5.12 -13.93 10.72
C GLN A 165 3.95 -13.27 11.45
N ALA A 166 3.46 -12.14 10.94
CA ALA A 166 2.36 -11.41 11.55
C ALA A 166 1.03 -12.19 11.47
N ILE A 167 0.76 -12.88 10.37
CA ILE A 167 -0.42 -13.78 10.25
C ILE A 167 -0.41 -14.83 11.37
N ARG A 168 0.76 -15.43 11.65
CA ARG A 168 0.90 -16.42 12.74
C ARG A 168 0.84 -15.79 14.13
N PHE A 169 1.29 -14.55 14.26
CA PHE A 169 1.31 -13.82 15.53
C PHE A 169 -0.08 -13.33 15.96
N PHE A 170 -0.97 -13.04 15.00
CA PHE A 170 -2.34 -12.57 15.24
C PHE A 170 -3.42 -13.58 14.81
N PRO A 171 -3.44 -14.82 15.32
CA PRO A 171 -4.31 -15.88 14.79
C PRO A 171 -5.80 -15.66 15.03
N LYS A 172 -6.17 -14.78 15.97
CA LYS A 172 -7.57 -14.51 16.37
C LYS A 172 -8.14 -13.23 15.79
N GLU A 173 -7.34 -12.44 15.08
CA GLU A 173 -7.72 -11.11 14.59
C GLU A 173 -8.14 -11.20 13.12
N GLU A 174 -9.40 -11.61 12.88
CA GLU A 174 -9.90 -11.88 11.52
C GLU A 174 -9.70 -10.73 10.53
N LYS A 175 -10.02 -9.49 10.92
CA LYS A 175 -9.88 -8.34 10.02
C LYS A 175 -8.44 -8.06 9.64
N LEU A 176 -7.54 -8.16 10.63
CA LEU A 176 -6.10 -8.02 10.41
C LEU A 176 -5.58 -9.18 9.58
N GLY A 177 -5.99 -10.40 9.91
CA GLY A 177 -5.62 -11.62 9.18
C GLY A 177 -6.04 -11.56 7.72
N GLN A 178 -7.26 -11.13 7.41
CA GLN A 178 -7.74 -10.96 6.03
C GLN A 178 -6.88 -9.96 5.24
N ALA A 179 -6.58 -8.80 5.82
CA ALA A 179 -5.76 -7.79 5.15
C ALA A 179 -4.33 -8.29 4.89
N LEU A 180 -3.71 -8.95 5.88
CA LEU A 180 -2.38 -9.53 5.73
C LEU A 180 -2.35 -10.70 4.75
N TRP A 181 -3.40 -11.53 4.75
CA TRP A 181 -3.53 -12.64 3.82
C TRP A 181 -3.56 -12.16 2.36
N GLN A 182 -4.26 -11.06 2.06
CA GLN A 182 -4.26 -10.48 0.71
C GLN A 182 -2.84 -10.06 0.26
N VAL A 183 -2.03 -9.52 1.19
CA VAL A 183 -0.64 -9.17 0.90
C VAL A 183 0.20 -10.43 0.66
N GLN A 184 -0.03 -11.49 1.41
CA GLN A 184 0.63 -12.78 1.19
C GLN A 184 0.26 -13.36 -0.18
N GLN A 185 -1.03 -13.31 -0.58
CA GLN A 185 -1.50 -13.85 -1.86
C GLN A 185 -0.86 -13.18 -3.08
N VAL A 186 -0.46 -11.93 -2.99
CA VAL A 186 0.28 -11.26 -4.07
C VAL A 186 1.80 -11.50 -4.00
N GLY A 187 2.26 -12.50 -3.23
CA GLY A 187 3.68 -12.86 -3.13
C GLY A 187 4.51 -11.93 -2.26
N LEU A 188 3.90 -11.12 -1.38
CA LEU A 188 4.59 -10.16 -0.51
C LEU A 188 4.67 -10.61 0.96
N GLY A 189 4.60 -11.90 1.22
CA GLY A 189 4.68 -12.47 2.58
C GLY A 189 5.98 -12.17 3.33
N TYR A 190 7.05 -11.91 2.61
CA TYR A 190 8.38 -11.59 3.14
C TYR A 190 8.53 -10.13 3.57
N LEU A 191 7.67 -9.20 3.13
CA LEU A 191 7.77 -7.79 3.49
C LEU A 191 7.54 -7.58 4.98
N ARG A 192 8.33 -6.71 5.60
CA ARG A 192 8.08 -6.30 6.98
C ARG A 192 6.93 -5.32 7.05
N LEU A 193 6.10 -5.43 8.09
CA LEU A 193 4.93 -4.56 8.27
C LEU A 193 5.28 -3.07 8.28
N GLY A 194 6.36 -2.71 8.98
CA GLY A 194 6.84 -1.34 9.15
C GLY A 194 7.91 -0.90 8.15
N GLN A 195 8.20 -1.69 7.11
CA GLN A 195 9.21 -1.35 6.09
C GLN A 195 8.88 -0.01 5.44
N PRO A 196 9.83 0.94 5.36
CA PRO A 196 9.58 2.21 4.68
C PRO A 196 9.18 2.01 3.22
N ALA A 197 8.13 2.69 2.77
CA ALA A 197 7.65 2.58 1.38
C ALA A 197 8.68 3.00 0.34
N THR A 198 9.61 3.85 0.72
CA THR A 198 10.73 4.31 -0.13
C THR A 198 11.76 3.21 -0.43
N THR A 199 11.73 2.10 0.30
CA THR A 199 12.62 0.94 0.08
C THR A 199 11.99 -0.15 -0.78
N LEU A 200 10.71 0.01 -1.14
CA LEU A 200 10.00 -0.95 -1.99
C LEU A 200 10.38 -0.76 -3.46
N SER A 201 10.55 -1.86 -4.17
CA SER A 201 10.63 -1.84 -5.62
C SER A 201 9.28 -1.43 -6.25
N GLY A 202 9.31 -0.96 -7.50
CA GLY A 202 8.08 -0.62 -8.23
C GLY A 202 7.09 -1.79 -8.30
N GLY A 203 7.57 -3.00 -8.55
CA GLY A 203 6.75 -4.21 -8.57
C GLY A 203 6.14 -4.56 -7.20
N GLU A 204 6.89 -4.37 -6.09
CA GLU A 204 6.35 -4.55 -4.73
C GLU A 204 5.27 -3.52 -4.41
N ALA A 205 5.51 -2.24 -4.76
CA ALA A 205 4.52 -1.17 -4.60
C ALA A 205 3.24 -1.47 -5.39
N GLN A 206 3.37 -1.92 -6.63
CA GLN A 206 2.24 -2.30 -7.48
C GLN A 206 1.43 -3.46 -6.89
N ARG A 207 2.10 -4.56 -6.50
CA ARG A 207 1.43 -5.70 -5.87
C ARG A 207 0.74 -5.33 -4.56
N LEU A 208 1.34 -4.44 -3.78
CA LEU A 208 0.70 -3.94 -2.56
C LEU A 208 -0.56 -3.12 -2.85
N LYS A 209 -0.59 -2.38 -3.97
CA LYS A 209 -1.81 -1.71 -4.47
C LYS A 209 -2.88 -2.73 -4.83
N ILE A 210 -2.52 -3.83 -5.50
CA ILE A 210 -3.45 -4.94 -5.81
C ILE A 210 -4.02 -5.54 -4.51
N ALA A 211 -3.17 -5.87 -3.54
CA ALA A 211 -3.60 -6.42 -2.25
C ALA A 211 -4.59 -5.49 -1.52
N ARG A 212 -4.35 -4.19 -1.58
CA ARG A 212 -5.26 -3.19 -1.01
C ARG A 212 -6.62 -3.21 -1.72
N GLU A 213 -6.63 -3.19 -3.05
CA GLU A 213 -7.89 -3.24 -3.80
C GLU A 213 -8.68 -4.51 -3.52
N LEU A 214 -8.03 -5.68 -3.42
CA LEU A 214 -8.66 -6.94 -3.03
C LEU A 214 -9.29 -6.86 -1.63
N THR A 215 -8.61 -6.23 -0.67
CA THR A 215 -9.12 -6.07 0.69
C THR A 215 -10.39 -5.23 0.73
N PHE A 216 -10.52 -4.24 -0.17
CA PHE A 216 -11.65 -3.31 -0.18
C PHE A 216 -12.70 -3.63 -1.25
N SER A 217 -12.39 -4.41 -2.28
CA SER A 217 -13.31 -4.73 -3.38
C SER A 217 -14.56 -5.46 -2.90
N ALA A 218 -14.43 -6.37 -1.94
CA ALA A 218 -15.56 -7.08 -1.35
C ALA A 218 -16.61 -6.16 -0.68
N LYS A 219 -16.21 -4.94 -0.31
CA LYS A 219 -17.08 -3.91 0.31
C LYS A 219 -17.47 -2.80 -0.66
N SER A 220 -16.93 -2.82 -1.87
CA SER A 220 -17.17 -1.80 -2.87
C SER A 220 -18.50 -2.05 -3.58
N VAL A 221 -19.33 -1.02 -3.66
CA VAL A 221 -20.54 -1.02 -4.50
C VAL A 221 -20.13 -0.50 -5.88
N GLY A 222 -20.53 -1.23 -6.95
CA GLY A 222 -20.31 -0.80 -8.33
C GLY A 222 -19.27 -1.61 -9.10
N LYS A 223 -19.28 -1.44 -10.43
CA LYS A 223 -18.32 -2.06 -11.35
C LYS A 223 -17.08 -1.20 -11.51
N LYS A 224 -15.91 -1.78 -11.29
CA LYS A 224 -14.62 -1.12 -11.51
C LYS A 224 -13.87 -1.74 -12.67
N LEU A 225 -13.15 -0.91 -13.41
CA LEU A 225 -12.11 -1.36 -14.33
C LEU A 225 -10.75 -1.14 -13.67
N TYR A 226 -9.98 -2.21 -13.51
CA TYR A 226 -8.59 -2.13 -13.08
C TYR A 226 -7.68 -2.11 -14.31
N VAL A 227 -6.82 -1.13 -14.39
CA VAL A 227 -5.82 -0.97 -15.44
C VAL A 227 -4.45 -1.21 -14.81
N MET A 228 -3.70 -2.18 -15.32
CA MET A 228 -2.41 -2.59 -14.77
C MET A 228 -1.37 -2.63 -15.88
N ASP A 229 -0.23 -1.99 -15.64
CA ASP A 229 0.90 -1.96 -16.56
C ASP A 229 2.02 -2.87 -16.06
N GLU A 230 2.40 -3.86 -16.88
CA GLU A 230 3.44 -4.85 -16.63
C GLU A 230 3.44 -5.46 -15.21
N PRO A 231 2.31 -6.01 -14.71
CA PRO A 231 2.23 -6.51 -13.34
C PRO A 231 3.07 -7.75 -13.06
N THR A 232 3.56 -8.44 -14.10
CA THR A 232 4.41 -9.64 -13.98
C THR A 232 5.90 -9.34 -14.02
N THR A 233 6.29 -8.08 -14.23
CA THR A 233 7.70 -7.67 -14.30
C THR A 233 8.45 -8.09 -13.03
N VAL A 234 9.62 -8.73 -13.23
CA VAL A 234 10.51 -9.24 -12.15
C VAL A 234 9.93 -10.42 -11.34
N LEU A 235 8.80 -11.01 -11.75
CA LEU A 235 8.22 -12.16 -11.07
C LEU A 235 8.78 -13.49 -11.61
N GLN A 236 8.89 -14.48 -10.71
CA GLN A 236 9.11 -15.87 -11.09
C GLN A 236 7.81 -16.49 -11.60
N LEU A 237 7.91 -17.57 -12.38
CA LEU A 237 6.73 -18.22 -12.99
C LEU A 237 5.67 -18.64 -11.96
N GLU A 238 6.08 -19.07 -10.78
CA GLU A 238 5.15 -19.46 -9.70
C GLU A 238 4.40 -18.25 -9.14
N ASP A 239 5.08 -17.12 -8.99
CA ASP A 239 4.45 -15.87 -8.54
C ASP A 239 3.49 -15.33 -9.59
N ILE A 240 3.80 -15.47 -10.88
CA ILE A 240 2.90 -15.10 -11.98
C ILE A 240 1.61 -15.93 -11.93
N ARG A 241 1.69 -17.23 -11.66
CA ARG A 241 0.51 -18.09 -11.51
C ARG A 241 -0.36 -17.63 -10.34
N THR A 242 0.27 -17.37 -9.21
CA THR A 242 -0.42 -16.88 -8.01
C THR A 242 -1.09 -15.53 -8.28
N LEU A 243 -0.37 -14.60 -8.92
CA LEU A 243 -0.92 -13.30 -9.30
C LEU A 243 -2.11 -13.45 -10.26
N ALA A 244 -2.01 -14.32 -11.26
CA ALA A 244 -3.11 -14.57 -12.21
C ALA A 244 -4.37 -15.11 -11.51
N GLN A 245 -4.22 -16.01 -10.53
CA GLN A 245 -5.34 -16.49 -9.71
C GLN A 245 -5.98 -15.37 -8.89
N VAL A 246 -5.15 -14.54 -8.27
CA VAL A 246 -5.58 -13.38 -7.49
C VAL A 246 -6.33 -12.37 -8.36
N LEU A 247 -5.82 -12.09 -9.56
CA LEU A 247 -6.50 -11.20 -10.52
C LEU A 247 -7.82 -11.80 -11.04
N GLY A 248 -7.87 -13.14 -11.21
CA GLY A 248 -9.13 -13.85 -11.47
C GLY A 248 -10.18 -13.57 -10.40
N GLY A 249 -9.79 -13.52 -9.14
CA GLY A 249 -10.69 -13.16 -8.02
C GLY A 249 -11.18 -11.69 -8.05
N LEU A 250 -10.50 -10.78 -8.74
CA LEU A 250 -11.01 -9.42 -9.00
C LEU A 250 -12.06 -9.40 -10.12
N VAL A 251 -11.91 -10.27 -11.13
CA VAL A 251 -12.79 -10.30 -12.30
C VAL A 251 -14.15 -10.93 -11.98
N ASP A 252 -14.20 -11.87 -11.05
CA ASP A 252 -15.41 -12.59 -10.68
C ASP A 252 -16.07 -11.95 -9.42
N PRO A 253 -17.29 -11.44 -9.46
CA PRO A 253 -18.30 -11.37 -10.53
C PRO A 253 -18.60 -9.93 -11.02
N ARG A 254 -17.84 -8.91 -10.64
CA ARG A 254 -18.28 -7.50 -10.81
C ARG A 254 -17.27 -6.58 -11.49
N HIS A 255 -16.01 -6.92 -11.52
CA HIS A 255 -14.95 -6.00 -11.99
C HIS A 255 -14.33 -6.49 -13.29
N SER A 256 -13.72 -5.58 -14.04
CA SER A 256 -12.95 -5.87 -15.24
C SER A 256 -11.48 -5.54 -15.02
N VAL A 257 -10.58 -6.27 -15.66
CA VAL A 257 -9.13 -6.04 -15.56
C VAL A 257 -8.55 -5.94 -16.96
N VAL A 258 -7.81 -4.89 -17.23
CA VAL A 258 -6.97 -4.72 -18.41
C VAL A 258 -5.51 -4.77 -17.98
N LEU A 259 -4.76 -5.67 -18.59
CA LEU A 259 -3.33 -5.86 -18.36
C LEU A 259 -2.57 -5.49 -19.63
N SER A 260 -1.48 -4.74 -19.52
CA SER A 260 -0.47 -4.63 -20.57
C SER A 260 0.76 -5.46 -20.19
N GLU A 261 1.25 -6.26 -21.15
CA GLU A 261 2.40 -7.16 -20.98
C GLU A 261 3.34 -7.11 -22.21
#